data_11a3ebfd1c516d469f091bf58e2ea5b0
#
_entry.id   11a3ebfd1c516d469f091bf58e2ea5b0
#
_cell.length_a   1.000
_cell.length_b   1.000
_cell.length_c   1.000
_cell.angle_alpha   90.00
_cell.angle_beta   90.00
_cell.angle_gamma   90.00
#
_symmetry.space_group_name_H-M   'P 1'
#
loop_
_entity.id
_entity.type
_entity.pdbx_description
1 polymer ?
#
loop_
_entity_poly.entity_id
_entity_poly.type
_entity_poly.pdbx_seq_one_letter_code
_entity_poly.pdbx_strand_id
1 'polypeptide(L)'
;NELREHLAQYHQQNAQHSRLSRRFRLAIDRAFSVKGAGLVVTGTALAGQVAVGDTLWLTGGDCPVRVRAIHAQNQNTSQAQAGQRIALNISGDISKQQINRGDWLLTRQPLQATDRVLVIVDADTPIQHWQSLHLHHAASHITGRFSLLTNPQPADENPQPILAELLLDNPLSLAENDRLILRDIAAKKTLGGARVIHLTAPKRGKRQPAYLSWLTALAQAASDHEVLDLHLAQGPVSLSDFSWARQLTERDMADLLAQTD
;
A
#
# COMPACT_ATOMS: atom_id res chain seq x y z
N ASN A 1 31.05 7.78 6.52
CA ASN A 1 30.67 6.86 5.40
C ASN A 1 29.64 5.80 5.80
N GLU A 2 29.49 5.50 7.10
CA GLU A 2 28.50 4.53 7.62
C GLU A 2 27.07 4.71 7.07
N LEU A 3 26.56 5.94 7.01
CA LEU A 3 25.22 6.21 6.47
C LEU A 3 25.11 5.81 4.97
N ARG A 4 26.16 6.05 4.19
CA ARG A 4 26.17 5.65 2.77
C ARG A 4 26.19 4.14 2.59
N GLU A 5 26.95 3.44 3.40
CA GLU A 5 27.03 1.98 3.40
C GLU A 5 25.71 1.35 3.86
N HIS A 6 25.10 1.91 4.91
CA HIS A 6 23.76 1.50 5.39
C HIS A 6 22.68 1.72 4.33
N LEU A 7 22.68 2.87 3.66
CA LEU A 7 21.74 3.16 2.57
C LEU A 7 21.96 2.24 1.36
N ALA A 8 23.22 1.91 1.03
CA ALA A 8 23.53 0.99 -0.06
C ALA A 8 23.08 -0.44 0.27
N GLN A 9 23.31 -0.92 1.50
CA GLN A 9 22.84 -2.22 1.98
C GLN A 9 21.31 -2.28 2.01
N TYR A 10 20.66 -1.24 2.52
CA TYR A 10 19.19 -1.14 2.52
C TYR A 10 18.62 -1.15 1.10
N HIS A 11 19.29 -0.50 0.16
CA HIS A 11 18.89 -0.49 -1.25
C HIS A 11 19.03 -1.87 -1.89
N GLN A 12 20.08 -2.61 -1.59
CA GLN A 12 20.28 -3.98 -2.08
C GLN A 12 19.27 -4.97 -1.48
N GLN A 13 18.99 -4.86 -0.18
CA GLN A 13 18.05 -5.75 0.52
C GLN A 13 16.57 -5.50 0.14
N ASN A 14 16.22 -4.27 -0.19
CA ASN A 14 14.86 -3.91 -0.63
C ASN A 14 14.78 -3.86 -2.16
N ALA A 15 15.25 -4.92 -2.82
CA ALA A 15 15.38 -5.01 -4.26
C ALA A 15 14.20 -4.36 -5.01
N GLN A 16 14.50 -3.33 -5.78
CA GLN A 16 13.54 -2.60 -6.62
C GLN A 16 12.78 -3.50 -7.60
N HIS A 17 13.33 -4.68 -7.91
CA HIS A 17 12.76 -5.63 -8.85
C HIS A 17 11.32 -6.03 -8.50
N SER A 18 11.02 -6.30 -7.22
CA SER A 18 9.67 -6.71 -6.82
C SER A 18 8.63 -5.58 -6.94
N ARG A 19 9.06 -4.31 -6.90
CA ARG A 19 8.15 -3.17 -7.04
C ARG A 19 7.93 -2.77 -8.49
N LEU A 20 8.90 -2.98 -9.36
CA LEU A 20 8.81 -2.63 -10.79
C LEU A 20 7.88 -3.56 -11.57
N SER A 21 7.81 -4.83 -11.20
CA SER A 21 6.92 -5.81 -11.81
C SER A 21 5.46 -5.65 -11.40
N ARG A 22 5.15 -4.87 -10.38
CA ARG A 22 3.78 -4.67 -9.89
C ARG A 22 3.00 -3.67 -10.75
N ARG A 23 1.69 -3.61 -10.56
CA ARG A 23 0.84 -2.57 -11.15
C ARG A 23 1.30 -1.19 -10.72
N PHE A 24 1.25 -0.24 -11.64
CA PHE A 24 1.62 1.13 -11.32
C PHE A 24 0.67 1.76 -10.30
N ARG A 25 1.27 2.39 -9.28
CA ARG A 25 0.59 3.14 -8.24
C ARG A 25 1.36 4.42 -7.93
N LEU A 26 0.70 5.56 -8.08
CA LEU A 26 1.24 6.87 -7.71
C LEU A 26 0.34 7.51 -6.64
N ALA A 27 0.92 7.83 -5.49
CA ALA A 27 0.25 8.59 -4.44
C ALA A 27 0.35 10.09 -4.72
N ILE A 28 -0.78 10.75 -4.94
CA ILE A 28 -0.85 12.17 -5.27
C ILE A 28 -0.62 13.01 -4.02
N ASP A 29 0.36 13.90 -4.06
CA ASP A 29 0.63 14.88 -3.00
C ASP A 29 0.15 16.30 -3.36
N ARG A 30 0.08 16.64 -4.66
CA ARG A 30 -0.41 17.93 -5.16
C ARG A 30 -1.08 17.80 -6.51
N ALA A 31 -2.07 18.67 -6.76
CA ALA A 31 -2.68 18.88 -8.07
C ALA A 31 -2.75 20.37 -8.37
N PHE A 32 -2.41 20.78 -9.59
CA PHE A 32 -2.45 22.16 -10.03
C PHE A 32 -2.65 22.25 -11.54
N SER A 33 -3.17 23.40 -12.00
CA SER A 33 -3.33 23.69 -13.41
C SER A 33 -2.15 24.54 -13.89
N VAL A 34 -1.59 24.17 -15.03
CA VAL A 34 -0.49 24.90 -15.68
C VAL A 34 -1.03 25.50 -16.98
N LYS A 35 -0.82 26.83 -17.17
CA LYS A 35 -1.25 27.52 -18.39
C LYS A 35 -0.58 26.87 -19.60
N GLY A 36 -1.39 26.43 -20.55
CA GLY A 36 -0.93 25.76 -21.78
C GLY A 36 -0.67 24.24 -21.64
N ALA A 37 -0.42 23.72 -20.44
CA ALA A 37 -0.20 22.31 -20.23
C ALA A 37 -1.44 21.58 -19.66
N GLY A 38 -2.35 22.28 -18.99
CA GLY A 38 -3.55 21.69 -18.40
C GLY A 38 -3.33 21.20 -16.96
N LEU A 39 -3.94 20.09 -16.61
CA LEU A 39 -3.94 19.54 -15.26
C LEU A 39 -2.69 18.70 -15.00
N VAL A 40 -1.98 19.04 -13.94
CA VAL A 40 -0.77 18.34 -13.50
C VAL A 40 -0.95 17.85 -12.07
N VAL A 41 -0.59 16.60 -11.84
CA VAL A 41 -0.50 16.00 -10.52
C VAL A 41 0.94 15.61 -10.22
N THR A 42 1.35 15.75 -8.95
CA THR A 42 2.66 15.31 -8.49
C THR A 42 2.50 14.26 -7.40
N GLY A 43 3.48 13.37 -7.30
CA GLY A 43 3.48 12.35 -6.30
C GLY A 43 4.67 11.42 -6.38
N THR A 44 4.65 10.40 -5.53
CA THR A 44 5.65 9.33 -5.53
C THR A 44 5.07 8.08 -6.16
N ALA A 45 5.75 7.56 -7.17
CA ALA A 45 5.45 6.25 -7.74
C ALA A 45 5.90 5.15 -6.75
N LEU A 46 4.96 4.43 -6.17
CA LEU A 46 5.24 3.40 -5.16
C LEU A 46 5.46 2.02 -5.76
N ALA A 47 4.88 1.77 -6.93
CA ALA A 47 5.00 0.50 -7.64
C ALA A 47 4.85 0.70 -9.16
N GLY A 48 5.33 -0.24 -9.94
CA GLY A 48 5.16 -0.34 -11.37
C GLY A 48 5.87 0.73 -12.18
N GLN A 49 5.43 0.85 -13.42
CA GLN A 49 5.95 1.80 -14.41
C GLN A 49 4.78 2.47 -15.11
N VAL A 50 5.01 3.68 -15.62
CA VAL A 50 4.05 4.45 -16.41
C VAL A 50 4.74 5.09 -17.60
N ALA A 51 4.05 5.12 -18.73
CA ALA A 51 4.49 5.77 -19.97
C ALA A 51 3.53 6.89 -20.41
N VAL A 52 4.06 7.79 -21.22
CA VAL A 52 3.22 8.79 -21.93
C VAL A 52 2.27 8.03 -22.86
N GLY A 53 1.00 8.37 -22.77
CA GLY A 53 -0.07 7.70 -23.51
C GLY A 53 -0.85 6.67 -22.72
N ASP A 54 -0.35 6.24 -21.55
CA ASP A 54 -1.08 5.32 -20.69
C ASP A 54 -2.39 5.92 -20.19
N THR A 55 -3.36 5.04 -19.97
CA THR A 55 -4.60 5.37 -19.28
C THR A 55 -4.52 4.83 -17.86
N LEU A 56 -4.70 5.74 -16.89
CA LEU A 56 -4.68 5.43 -15.47
C LEU A 56 -6.04 5.72 -14.85
N TRP A 57 -6.35 5.07 -13.74
CA TRP A 57 -7.54 5.34 -12.95
C TRP A 57 -7.23 6.32 -11.82
N LEU A 58 -8.00 7.41 -11.74
CA LEU A 58 -7.91 8.41 -10.68
C LEU A 58 -8.97 8.14 -9.61
N THR A 59 -8.56 7.88 -8.36
CA THR A 59 -9.49 7.53 -7.28
C THR A 59 -10.38 8.70 -6.88
N GLY A 60 -9.86 9.91 -6.79
CA GLY A 60 -10.63 11.09 -6.37
C GLY A 60 -11.78 11.45 -7.31
N GLY A 61 -11.58 11.29 -8.61
CA GLY A 61 -12.61 11.50 -9.63
C GLY A 61 -13.39 10.24 -10.01
N ASP A 62 -12.94 9.08 -9.51
CA ASP A 62 -13.44 7.76 -9.90
C ASP A 62 -13.56 7.58 -11.43
N CYS A 63 -12.53 8.01 -12.16
CA CYS A 63 -12.55 8.06 -13.61
C CYS A 63 -11.18 7.73 -14.24
N PRO A 64 -11.16 7.28 -15.51
CA PRO A 64 -9.93 7.12 -16.26
C PRO A 64 -9.37 8.49 -16.69
N VAL A 65 -8.05 8.60 -16.63
CA VAL A 65 -7.30 9.76 -17.13
C VAL A 65 -6.14 9.30 -18.00
N ARG A 66 -5.82 10.09 -19.04
CA ARG A 66 -4.70 9.80 -19.94
C ARG A 66 -3.46 10.59 -19.56
N VAL A 67 -2.31 9.94 -19.52
CA VAL A 67 -1.00 10.55 -19.30
C VAL A 67 -0.56 11.26 -20.61
N ARG A 68 -0.37 12.57 -20.56
CA ARG A 68 0.03 13.40 -21.70
C ARG A 68 1.53 13.70 -21.73
N ALA A 69 2.11 13.87 -20.53
CA ALA A 69 3.53 14.12 -20.37
C ALA A 69 3.98 13.67 -18.98
N ILE A 70 5.23 13.31 -18.86
CA ILE A 70 5.88 12.92 -17.62
C ILE A 70 7.10 13.81 -17.40
N HIS A 71 7.23 14.33 -16.19
CA HIS A 71 8.41 15.05 -15.73
C HIS A 71 8.95 14.36 -14.48
N ALA A 72 10.17 13.86 -14.58
CA ALA A 72 10.87 13.18 -13.49
C ALA A 72 12.33 13.67 -13.43
N GLN A 73 12.89 13.77 -12.22
CA GLN A 73 14.28 14.19 -12.01
C GLN A 73 14.63 15.51 -12.76
N ASN A 74 13.70 16.48 -12.76
CA ASN A 74 13.82 17.77 -13.46
C ASN A 74 13.93 17.68 -14.99
N GLN A 75 13.48 16.59 -15.61
CA GLN A 75 13.50 16.38 -17.05
C GLN A 75 12.18 15.83 -17.56
N ASN A 76 11.84 16.17 -18.80
CA ASN A 76 10.77 15.50 -19.53
C ASN A 76 11.26 14.10 -19.92
N THR A 77 10.40 13.12 -19.70
CA THR A 77 10.69 11.71 -20.04
C THR A 77 9.47 11.05 -20.63
N SER A 78 9.67 9.99 -21.40
CA SER A 78 8.57 9.18 -21.93
C SER A 78 8.06 8.13 -20.93
N GLN A 79 8.84 7.81 -19.89
CA GLN A 79 8.52 6.79 -18.90
C GLN A 79 8.99 7.19 -17.52
N ALA A 80 8.31 6.67 -16.49
CA ALA A 80 8.72 6.76 -15.09
C ALA A 80 8.36 5.48 -14.33
N GLN A 81 9.01 5.26 -13.18
CA GLN A 81 8.90 4.00 -12.45
C GLN A 81 8.88 4.19 -10.94
N ALA A 82 8.58 3.10 -10.25
CA ALA A 82 8.58 3.02 -8.78
C ALA A 82 9.88 3.61 -8.18
N GLY A 83 9.72 4.31 -7.06
CA GLY A 83 10.80 4.99 -6.34
C GLY A 83 11.04 6.43 -6.80
N GLN A 84 10.48 6.85 -7.93
CA GLN A 84 10.63 8.21 -8.43
C GLN A 84 9.53 9.14 -7.89
N ARG A 85 9.89 10.38 -7.61
CA ARG A 85 8.93 11.47 -7.46
C ARG A 85 8.73 12.12 -8.83
N ILE A 86 7.48 12.13 -9.31
CA ILE A 86 7.15 12.52 -10.67
C ILE A 86 6.00 13.51 -10.73
N ALA A 87 5.94 14.26 -11.82
CA ALA A 87 4.79 15.06 -12.22
C ALA A 87 4.19 14.45 -13.49
N LEU A 88 2.90 14.19 -13.47
CA LEU A 88 2.13 13.70 -14.61
C LEU A 88 1.18 14.79 -15.08
N ASN A 89 1.30 15.17 -16.35
CA ASN A 89 0.24 15.91 -17.03
C ASN A 89 -0.82 14.91 -17.43
N ILE A 90 -2.03 15.13 -16.97
CA ILE A 90 -3.17 14.23 -17.20
C ILE A 90 -4.32 14.94 -17.89
N SER A 91 -5.07 14.19 -18.68
CA SER A 91 -6.31 14.65 -19.31
C SER A 91 -7.42 13.62 -19.16
N GLY A 92 -8.63 14.11 -18.98
CA GLY A 92 -9.85 13.32 -18.80
C GLY A 92 -10.99 14.25 -18.45
N ASP A 93 -12.14 13.69 -18.17
CA ASP A 93 -13.30 14.43 -17.67
C ASP A 93 -13.16 14.67 -16.17
N ILE A 94 -12.18 15.50 -15.81
CA ILE A 94 -11.79 15.76 -14.43
C ILE A 94 -11.34 17.23 -14.24
N SER A 95 -11.75 17.81 -13.15
CA SER A 95 -11.30 19.12 -12.71
C SER A 95 -10.32 19.01 -11.53
N LYS A 96 -9.50 20.05 -11.34
CA LYS A 96 -8.56 20.11 -10.22
C LYS A 96 -9.25 19.95 -8.86
N GLN A 97 -10.47 20.44 -8.69
CA GLN A 97 -11.22 20.43 -7.44
C GLN A 97 -11.62 19.02 -6.98
N GLN A 98 -11.65 18.07 -7.90
CA GLN A 98 -11.96 16.68 -7.63
C GLN A 98 -10.73 15.85 -7.20
N ILE A 99 -9.54 16.46 -7.23
CA ILE A 99 -8.29 15.78 -6.89
C ILE A 99 -7.79 16.27 -5.53
N ASN A 100 -7.69 15.36 -4.59
CA ASN A 100 -7.23 15.64 -3.24
C ASN A 100 -5.84 15.03 -2.99
N ARG A 101 -5.15 15.59 -2.02
CA ARG A 101 -3.95 14.93 -1.48
C ARG A 101 -4.33 13.59 -0.88
N GLY A 102 -3.61 12.54 -1.28
CA GLY A 102 -3.90 11.17 -0.86
C GLY A 102 -4.70 10.35 -1.87
N ASP A 103 -5.20 10.97 -2.93
CA ASP A 103 -5.73 10.25 -4.08
C ASP A 103 -4.62 9.49 -4.81
N TRP A 104 -5.04 8.56 -5.65
CA TRP A 104 -4.14 7.68 -6.39
C TRP A 104 -4.36 7.75 -7.88
N LEU A 105 -3.26 7.59 -8.63
CA LEU A 105 -3.29 7.15 -10.01
C LEU A 105 -2.85 5.68 -10.06
N LEU A 106 -3.70 4.83 -10.61
CA LEU A 106 -3.59 3.38 -10.63
C LEU A 106 -3.73 2.84 -12.05
N THR A 107 -3.08 1.73 -12.37
CA THR A 107 -3.25 1.07 -13.69
C THR A 107 -4.66 0.53 -13.91
N ARG A 108 -5.39 0.21 -12.84
CA ARG A 108 -6.78 -0.31 -12.88
C ARG A 108 -7.66 0.42 -11.90
N GLN A 109 -8.96 0.39 -12.17
CA GLN A 109 -9.97 0.78 -11.20
C GLN A 109 -9.76 -0.01 -9.91
N PRO A 110 -9.70 0.66 -8.74
CA PRO A 110 -9.53 -0.02 -7.47
C PRO A 110 -10.77 -0.86 -7.14
N LEU A 111 -10.54 -1.93 -6.38
CA LEU A 111 -11.59 -2.55 -5.61
C LEU A 111 -12.03 -1.57 -4.51
N GLN A 112 -13.14 -1.90 -3.85
CA GLN A 112 -13.69 -1.04 -2.81
C GLN A 112 -12.63 -0.70 -1.76
N ALA A 113 -12.53 0.57 -1.39
CA ALA A 113 -11.69 1.03 -0.30
C ALA A 113 -12.13 0.36 1.03
N THR A 114 -11.17 0.06 1.89
CA THR A 114 -11.43 -0.61 3.17
C THR A 114 -11.39 0.35 4.34
N ASP A 115 -12.28 0.17 5.28
CA ASP A 115 -12.27 0.81 6.61
C ASP A 115 -11.68 -0.09 7.72
N ARG A 116 -11.28 -1.32 7.36
CA ARG A 116 -10.68 -2.30 8.27
C ARG A 116 -9.56 -3.04 7.59
N VAL A 117 -8.42 -3.11 8.24
CA VAL A 117 -7.25 -3.78 7.70
C VAL A 117 -6.47 -4.52 8.78
N LEU A 118 -5.95 -5.69 8.44
CA LEU A 118 -5.09 -6.49 9.32
C LEU A 118 -3.63 -6.15 9.06
N VAL A 119 -2.90 -5.90 10.12
CA VAL A 119 -1.51 -5.44 10.05
C VAL A 119 -0.61 -6.21 11.02
N ILE A 120 0.65 -6.32 10.66
CA ILE A 120 1.75 -6.59 11.58
C ILE A 120 2.37 -5.25 11.97
N VAL A 121 2.67 -5.08 13.24
CA VAL A 121 3.12 -3.81 13.81
C VAL A 121 4.52 -3.97 14.38
N ASP A 122 5.36 -3.00 14.05
CA ASP A 122 6.66 -2.74 14.67
C ASP A 122 6.55 -1.42 15.43
N ALA A 123 6.46 -1.51 16.76
CA ALA A 123 6.19 -0.37 17.61
C ALA A 123 7.33 -0.12 18.59
N ASP A 124 7.90 1.09 18.55
CA ASP A 124 8.92 1.57 19.49
C ASP A 124 8.31 1.87 20.86
N THR A 125 7.00 1.98 20.95
CA THR A 125 6.25 2.31 22.15
C THR A 125 5.00 1.43 22.25
N PRO A 126 4.66 0.88 23.42
CA PRO A 126 3.44 0.10 23.61
C PRO A 126 2.20 0.87 23.14
N ILE A 127 1.39 0.23 22.29
CA ILE A 127 0.12 0.76 21.81
C ILE A 127 -1.00 0.00 22.53
N GLN A 128 -1.91 0.73 23.14
CA GLN A 128 -3.00 0.13 23.90
C GLN A 128 -4.13 -0.35 22.99
N HIS A 129 -4.83 -1.41 23.42
CA HIS A 129 -6.04 -1.85 22.76
C HIS A 129 -7.11 -0.74 22.73
N TRP A 130 -7.72 -0.51 21.57
CA TRP A 130 -8.68 0.58 21.33
C TRP A 130 -8.11 2.01 21.38
N GLN A 131 -6.79 2.16 21.40
CA GLN A 131 -6.18 3.47 21.29
C GLN A 131 -6.49 4.14 19.96
N SER A 132 -6.87 5.43 20.02
CA SER A 132 -7.03 6.26 18.82
C SER A 132 -5.66 6.73 18.33
N LEU A 133 -5.46 6.70 17.02
CA LEU A 133 -4.18 6.98 16.36
C LEU A 133 -4.39 7.86 15.13
N HIS A 134 -3.35 8.60 14.78
CA HIS A 134 -3.14 9.08 13.43
C HIS A 134 -2.43 8.01 12.59
N LEU A 135 -2.94 7.77 11.40
CA LEU A 135 -2.46 6.79 10.43
C LEU A 135 -2.01 7.53 9.17
N HIS A 136 -0.75 7.39 8.83
CA HIS A 136 -0.20 7.98 7.62
C HIS A 136 0.10 6.87 6.61
N HIS A 137 -0.49 6.99 5.43
CA HIS A 137 -0.27 6.10 4.30
C HIS A 137 0.08 6.91 3.06
N ALA A 138 1.31 6.79 2.58
CA ALA A 138 1.81 7.57 1.45
C ALA A 138 1.55 9.08 1.63
N ALA A 139 0.68 9.69 0.83
CA ALA A 139 0.30 11.09 0.97
C ALA A 139 -0.96 11.32 1.82
N SER A 140 -1.65 10.24 2.20
CA SER A 140 -2.88 10.27 3.02
C SER A 140 -2.57 10.37 4.50
N HIS A 141 -3.48 11.01 5.23
CA HIS A 141 -3.47 11.12 6.67
C HIS A 141 -4.90 11.00 7.19
N ILE A 142 -5.17 10.00 8.00
CA ILE A 142 -6.48 9.76 8.61
C ILE A 142 -6.32 9.42 10.09
N THR A 143 -7.43 9.37 10.81
CA THR A 143 -7.51 8.80 12.16
C THR A 143 -8.14 7.40 12.11
N GLY A 144 -7.96 6.66 13.18
CA GLY A 144 -8.53 5.34 13.36
C GLY A 144 -8.23 4.78 14.73
N ARG A 145 -8.66 3.54 14.97
CA ARG A 145 -8.48 2.84 16.23
C ARG A 145 -7.65 1.57 16.05
N PHE A 146 -6.84 1.30 17.05
CA PHE A 146 -5.96 0.15 17.12
C PHE A 146 -6.61 -0.99 17.91
N SER A 147 -6.98 -2.08 17.25
CA SER A 147 -7.50 -3.28 17.90
C SER A 147 -6.41 -4.35 17.97
N LEU A 148 -5.77 -4.49 19.10
CA LEU A 148 -4.73 -5.49 19.36
C LEU A 148 -5.32 -6.91 19.26
N LEU A 149 -4.72 -7.78 18.47
CA LEU A 149 -5.12 -9.18 18.29
C LEU A 149 -4.25 -10.14 19.09
N THR A 150 -2.93 -9.89 19.16
CA THR A 150 -1.99 -10.64 19.98
C THR A 150 -1.57 -9.79 21.18
N ASN A 151 -1.32 -10.42 22.34
CA ASN A 151 -0.74 -9.72 23.49
C ASN A 151 0.79 -9.78 23.37
N PRO A 152 1.48 -8.64 23.20
CA PRO A 152 2.92 -8.63 23.26
C PRO A 152 3.36 -9.04 24.66
N GLN A 153 4.17 -10.07 24.75
CA GLN A 153 4.80 -10.47 26.02
C GLN A 153 6.17 -9.78 26.11
N PRO A 154 6.40 -8.94 27.12
CA PRO A 154 7.63 -8.16 27.24
C PRO A 154 8.90 -8.94 27.52
N ALA A 155 8.81 -10.24 27.80
CA ALA A 155 9.88 -11.02 28.38
C ALA A 155 10.31 -12.25 27.54
N ASP A 156 9.81 -12.43 26.32
CA ASP A 156 10.22 -13.55 25.49
C ASP A 156 11.53 -13.27 24.77
N GLU A 157 12.47 -14.22 24.84
CA GLU A 157 13.70 -14.22 24.04
C GLU A 157 13.40 -14.23 22.51
N ASN A 158 12.16 -14.55 22.13
CA ASN A 158 11.68 -14.53 20.75
C ASN A 158 10.31 -13.81 20.70
N PRO A 159 10.28 -12.47 20.63
CA PRO A 159 9.05 -11.70 20.68
C PRO A 159 8.13 -12.06 19.51
N GLN A 160 6.91 -12.50 19.85
CA GLN A 160 5.87 -12.77 18.85
C GLN A 160 5.48 -11.47 18.13
N PRO A 161 5.21 -11.55 16.83
CA PRO A 161 4.82 -10.36 16.08
C PRO A 161 3.52 -9.76 16.63
N ILE A 162 3.46 -8.44 16.72
CA ILE A 162 2.25 -7.74 17.13
C ILE A 162 1.29 -7.72 15.95
N LEU A 163 0.24 -8.52 16.05
CA LEU A 163 -0.86 -8.53 15.08
C LEU A 163 -1.98 -7.61 15.57
N ALA A 164 -2.49 -6.77 14.69
CA ALA A 164 -3.57 -5.85 15.00
C ALA A 164 -4.55 -5.69 13.83
N GLU A 165 -5.75 -5.26 14.15
CA GLU A 165 -6.70 -4.68 13.22
C GLU A 165 -6.71 -3.17 13.38
N LEU A 166 -6.57 -2.45 12.30
CA LEU A 166 -6.81 -1.00 12.25
C LEU A 166 -8.23 -0.76 11.76
N LEU A 167 -9.00 -0.02 12.55
CA LEU A 167 -10.32 0.47 12.17
C LEU A 167 -10.15 1.93 11.75
N LEU A 168 -10.39 2.21 10.49
CA LEU A 168 -10.14 3.50 9.87
C LEU A 168 -11.41 4.36 9.93
N ASP A 169 -11.28 5.62 10.30
CA ASP A 169 -12.43 6.55 10.35
C ASP A 169 -12.92 6.91 8.94
N ASN A 170 -12.04 6.80 7.94
CA ASN A 170 -12.37 6.94 6.52
C ASN A 170 -11.73 5.80 5.73
N PRO A 171 -12.44 5.22 4.75
CA PRO A 171 -11.88 4.16 3.93
C PRO A 171 -10.63 4.60 3.16
N LEU A 172 -9.64 3.71 3.04
CA LEU A 172 -8.43 3.91 2.25
C LEU A 172 -8.31 2.86 1.14
N SER A 173 -7.72 3.29 0.04
CA SER A 173 -7.29 2.38 -1.02
C SER A 173 -5.93 1.80 -0.65
N LEU A 174 -5.92 0.61 -0.06
CA LEU A 174 -4.73 -0.09 0.42
C LEU A 174 -4.43 -1.32 -0.43
N ALA A 175 -3.19 -1.73 -0.42
CA ALA A 175 -2.74 -3.03 -0.91
C ALA A 175 -1.99 -3.80 0.19
N GLU A 176 -1.89 -5.10 0.07
CA GLU A 176 -1.04 -5.89 0.96
C GLU A 176 0.43 -5.47 0.78
N ASN A 177 1.17 -5.53 1.90
CA ASN A 177 2.51 -4.97 2.06
C ASN A 177 2.61 -3.43 2.03
N ASP A 178 1.51 -2.69 1.93
CA ASP A 178 1.53 -1.25 2.17
C ASP A 178 2.01 -0.95 3.60
N ARG A 179 2.81 0.10 3.75
CA ARG A 179 3.36 0.54 5.02
C ARG A 179 2.62 1.77 5.53
N LEU A 180 2.29 1.74 6.80
CA LEU A 180 1.65 2.84 7.52
C LEU A 180 2.56 3.31 8.64
N ILE A 181 2.53 4.61 8.94
CA ILE A 181 3.15 5.17 10.14
C ILE A 181 2.04 5.44 11.15
N LEU A 182 2.25 4.96 12.38
CA LEU A 182 1.33 5.13 13.49
C LEU A 182 1.84 6.27 14.38
N ARG A 183 0.98 7.26 14.65
CA ARG A 183 1.29 8.37 15.54
C ARG A 183 0.23 8.52 16.62
N ASP A 184 0.62 9.07 17.75
CA ASP A 184 -0.33 9.42 18.82
C ASP A 184 -1.38 10.42 18.33
N ILE A 185 -2.55 10.42 18.96
CA ILE A 185 -3.68 11.28 18.53
C ILE A 185 -3.36 12.79 18.67
N ALA A 186 -2.40 13.17 19.50
CA ALA A 186 -1.91 14.53 19.57
C ALA A 186 -0.89 14.88 18.46
N ALA A 187 -0.55 13.92 17.59
CA ALA A 187 0.43 14.01 16.53
C ALA A 187 1.84 14.47 16.97
N LYS A 188 2.18 14.28 18.25
CA LYS A 188 3.46 14.68 18.83
C LYS A 188 4.52 13.58 18.74
N LYS A 189 4.09 12.31 18.81
CA LYS A 189 4.98 11.17 18.86
C LYS A 189 4.66 10.15 17.78
N THR A 190 5.68 9.64 17.08
CA THR A 190 5.56 8.43 16.29
C THR A 190 5.60 7.24 17.24
N LEU A 191 4.66 6.32 17.11
CA LEU A 191 4.53 5.13 17.94
C LEU A 191 5.19 3.91 17.30
N GLY A 192 5.26 3.91 15.96
CA GLY A 192 5.88 2.83 15.20
C GLY A 192 5.39 2.77 13.76
N GLY A 193 5.66 1.66 13.11
CA GLY A 193 5.23 1.32 11.77
C GLY A 193 4.25 0.15 11.76
N ALA A 194 3.44 0.07 10.72
CA ALA A 194 2.62 -1.09 10.46
C ALA A 194 2.73 -1.50 9.00
N ARG A 195 2.65 -2.79 8.70
CA ARG A 195 2.58 -3.34 7.36
C ARG A 195 1.28 -4.10 7.19
N VAL A 196 0.56 -3.80 6.12
CA VAL A 196 -0.70 -4.46 5.78
C VAL A 196 -0.43 -5.94 5.44
N ILE A 197 -1.13 -6.84 6.13
CA ILE A 197 -1.07 -8.27 5.88
C ILE A 197 -2.25 -8.71 5.03
N HIS A 198 -3.45 -8.22 5.38
CA HIS A 198 -4.68 -8.63 4.70
C HIS A 198 -5.72 -7.51 4.72
N LEU A 199 -6.42 -7.33 3.61
CA LEU A 199 -7.35 -6.20 3.42
C LEU A 199 -8.73 -6.43 4.01
N THR A 200 -9.06 -7.67 4.37
CA THR A 200 -10.37 -8.02 4.93
C THR A 200 -10.20 -8.66 6.30
N ALA A 201 -11.07 -8.29 7.23
CA ALA A 201 -11.09 -8.86 8.56
C ALA A 201 -12.46 -9.53 8.82
N PRO A 202 -12.49 -10.78 9.32
CA PRO A 202 -13.73 -11.44 9.65
C PRO A 202 -14.42 -10.70 10.80
N LYS A 203 -15.75 -10.70 10.82
CA LYS A 203 -16.52 -10.05 11.90
C LYS A 203 -16.29 -10.71 13.26
N ARG A 204 -16.01 -12.02 13.29
CA ARG A 204 -15.81 -12.83 14.51
C ARG A 204 -14.62 -13.77 14.35
N GLY A 205 -14.09 -14.26 15.46
CA GLY A 205 -13.03 -15.28 15.46
C GLY A 205 -11.60 -14.78 15.23
N LYS A 206 -11.39 -13.46 15.12
CA LYS A 206 -10.06 -12.87 14.83
C LYS A 206 -8.95 -13.21 15.85
N ARG A 207 -9.31 -13.60 17.08
CA ARG A 207 -8.38 -13.96 18.14
C ARG A 207 -8.26 -15.46 18.35
N GLN A 208 -8.88 -16.27 17.49
CA GLN A 208 -8.70 -17.72 17.56
C GLN A 208 -7.27 -18.10 17.20
N PRO A 209 -6.64 -19.05 17.91
CA PRO A 209 -5.25 -19.43 17.68
C PRO A 209 -4.96 -19.81 16.22
N ALA A 210 -5.84 -20.59 15.59
CA ALA A 210 -5.68 -20.98 14.19
C ALA A 210 -5.65 -19.77 13.24
N TYR A 211 -6.51 -18.76 13.48
CA TYR A 211 -6.54 -17.56 12.67
C TYR A 211 -5.29 -16.68 12.87
N LEU A 212 -4.82 -16.54 14.12
CA LEU A 212 -3.59 -15.81 14.43
C LEU A 212 -2.36 -16.49 13.82
N SER A 213 -2.29 -17.82 13.86
CA SER A 213 -1.22 -18.59 13.19
C SER A 213 -1.23 -18.38 11.69
N TRP A 214 -2.39 -18.38 11.06
CA TRP A 214 -2.54 -18.08 9.63
C TRP A 214 -2.10 -16.66 9.29
N LEU A 215 -2.51 -15.64 10.07
CA LEU A 215 -2.05 -14.25 9.87
C LEU A 215 -0.53 -14.12 10.03
N THR A 216 0.05 -14.84 11.00
CA THR A 216 1.50 -14.86 11.19
C THR A 216 2.20 -15.45 9.98
N ALA A 217 1.69 -16.57 9.44
CA ALA A 217 2.21 -17.18 8.23
C ALA A 217 2.13 -16.23 7.02
N LEU A 218 0.98 -15.56 6.82
CA LEU A 218 0.84 -14.52 5.78
C LEU A 218 1.85 -13.38 5.94
N ALA A 219 2.10 -12.95 7.19
CA ALA A 219 3.06 -11.89 7.46
C ALA A 219 4.51 -12.30 7.16
N GLN A 220 4.82 -13.59 7.23
CA GLN A 220 6.15 -14.17 7.01
C GLN A 220 6.37 -14.70 5.60
N ALA A 221 5.29 -14.90 4.83
CA ALA A 221 5.36 -15.43 3.47
C ALA A 221 6.30 -14.61 2.58
N ALA A 222 7.22 -15.29 1.90
CA ALA A 222 8.26 -14.68 1.09
C ALA A 222 7.84 -14.47 -0.36
N SER A 223 6.81 -15.19 -0.84
CA SER A 223 6.35 -15.18 -2.23
C SER A 223 4.84 -15.05 -2.35
N ASP A 224 4.37 -14.64 -3.55
CA ASP A 224 2.94 -14.62 -3.86
C ASP A 224 2.34 -16.01 -3.93
N HIS A 225 3.14 -17.01 -4.28
CA HIS A 225 2.74 -18.41 -4.30
C HIS A 225 2.42 -18.92 -2.89
N GLU A 226 3.33 -18.70 -1.93
CA GLU A 226 3.08 -19.04 -0.52
C GLU A 226 1.83 -18.34 0.04
N VAL A 227 1.62 -17.08 -0.33
CA VAL A 227 0.41 -16.35 0.08
C VAL A 227 -0.84 -16.97 -0.53
N LEU A 228 -0.81 -17.34 -1.81
CA LEU A 228 -1.93 -18.01 -2.48
C LEU A 228 -2.24 -19.36 -1.82
N ASP A 229 -1.23 -20.17 -1.53
CA ASP A 229 -1.40 -21.47 -0.86
C ASP A 229 -2.03 -21.32 0.53
N LEU A 230 -1.57 -20.31 1.30
CA LEU A 230 -2.15 -20.02 2.62
C LEU A 230 -3.62 -19.60 2.53
N HIS A 231 -4.01 -18.88 1.48
CA HIS A 231 -5.42 -18.55 1.24
C HIS A 231 -6.22 -19.76 0.79
N LEU A 232 -5.71 -20.56 -0.13
CA LEU A 232 -6.37 -21.78 -0.62
C LEU A 232 -6.62 -22.80 0.51
N ALA A 233 -5.71 -22.89 1.48
CA ALA A 233 -5.89 -23.71 2.68
C ALA A 233 -7.07 -23.26 3.55
N GLN A 234 -7.54 -22.00 3.42
CA GLN A 234 -8.73 -21.50 4.13
C GLN A 234 -10.03 -21.68 3.33
N GLY A 235 -9.93 -21.87 2.02
CA GLY A 235 -11.08 -22.04 1.13
C GLY A 235 -10.89 -21.43 -0.26
N PRO A 236 -11.96 -21.31 -1.04
CA PRO A 236 -11.90 -20.74 -2.37
C PRO A 236 -11.40 -19.29 -2.37
N VAL A 237 -10.54 -18.95 -3.33
CA VAL A 237 -9.93 -17.62 -3.47
C VAL A 237 -10.49 -16.91 -4.71
N SER A 238 -10.94 -15.67 -4.52
CA SER A 238 -11.25 -14.77 -5.64
C SER A 238 -9.94 -14.28 -6.25
N LEU A 239 -9.62 -14.74 -7.46
CA LEU A 239 -8.38 -14.36 -8.15
C LEU A 239 -8.34 -12.86 -8.46
N SER A 240 -9.48 -12.21 -8.69
CA SER A 240 -9.53 -10.76 -8.91
C SER A 240 -9.14 -9.99 -7.65
N ASP A 241 -9.67 -10.41 -6.48
CA ASP A 241 -9.38 -9.77 -5.20
C ASP A 241 -7.93 -10.03 -4.77
N PHE A 242 -7.45 -11.26 -4.95
CA PHE A 242 -6.06 -11.62 -4.70
C PHE A 242 -5.11 -10.81 -5.58
N SER A 243 -5.35 -10.77 -6.89
CA SER A 243 -4.55 -9.99 -7.83
C SER A 243 -4.54 -8.50 -7.48
N TRP A 244 -5.68 -7.94 -7.03
CA TRP A 244 -5.76 -6.57 -6.57
C TRP A 244 -4.97 -6.37 -5.27
N ALA A 245 -5.22 -7.18 -4.26
CA ALA A 245 -4.58 -7.06 -2.96
C ALA A 245 -3.05 -7.11 -3.07
N ARG A 246 -2.51 -7.97 -3.93
CA ARG A 246 -1.09 -8.16 -4.17
C ARG A 246 -0.52 -7.26 -5.27
N GLN A 247 -1.37 -6.46 -5.96
CA GLN A 247 -0.99 -5.58 -7.08
C GLN A 247 -0.29 -6.33 -8.23
N LEU A 248 -0.74 -7.58 -8.50
CA LEU A 248 -0.19 -8.43 -9.55
C LEU A 248 -0.67 -7.97 -10.92
N THR A 249 0.24 -7.96 -11.90
CA THR A 249 -0.12 -7.78 -13.30
C THR A 249 -0.83 -9.03 -13.84
N GLU A 250 -1.42 -8.95 -15.03
CA GLU A 250 -2.03 -10.13 -15.68
C GLU A 250 -0.99 -11.21 -15.96
N ARG A 251 0.24 -10.79 -16.31
CA ARG A 251 1.37 -11.70 -16.52
C ARG A 251 1.77 -12.38 -15.22
N ASP A 252 1.94 -11.61 -14.12
CA ASP A 252 2.31 -12.21 -12.82
C ASP A 252 1.26 -13.23 -12.36
N MET A 253 -0.02 -12.95 -12.61
CA MET A 253 -1.10 -13.89 -12.29
C MET A 253 -1.05 -15.15 -13.16
N ALA A 254 -0.79 -15.02 -14.45
CA ALA A 254 -0.65 -16.17 -15.35
C ALA A 254 0.55 -17.04 -14.94
N ASP A 255 1.71 -16.41 -14.65
CA ASP A 255 2.92 -17.09 -14.22
C ASP A 255 2.71 -17.80 -12.85
N LEU A 256 1.96 -17.16 -11.94
CA LEU A 256 1.62 -17.72 -10.62
C LEU A 256 0.72 -18.96 -10.76
N LEU A 257 -0.34 -18.88 -11.58
CA LEU A 257 -1.29 -19.98 -11.79
C LEU A 257 -0.64 -21.16 -12.53
N ALA A 258 0.33 -20.90 -13.42
CA ALA A 258 1.07 -21.95 -14.09
C ALA A 258 2.01 -22.76 -13.16
N GLN A 259 2.26 -22.27 -11.95
CA GLN A 259 3.07 -22.93 -10.91
C GLN A 259 2.20 -23.65 -9.87
N THR A 260 0.90 -23.43 -9.91
CA THR A 260 -0.07 -24.01 -8.97
C THR A 260 -0.72 -25.21 -9.69
N ASP A 261 -0.11 -26.40 -9.59
CA ASP A 261 -0.63 -27.69 -10.07
C ASP A 261 -1.51 -28.38 -9.00
#